data_fedcec075803dafd63d0ba0c9a5bf6ef
#
_entry.id   fedcec075803dafd63d0ba0c9a5bf6ef
#
_cell.length_a   1.000
_cell.length_b   1.000
_cell.length_c   1.000
_cell.angle_alpha   90.00
_cell.angle_beta   90.00
_cell.angle_gamma   90.00
#
_symmetry.space_group_name_H-M   'P 1'
#
loop_
_entity.id
_entity.type
_entity.pdbx_description
1 polymer ?
#
loop_
_entity_poly.entity_id
_entity_poly.type
_entity_poly.pdbx_seq_one_letter_code
_entity_poly.pdbx_strand_id
1 'polypeptide(L)'
;MRTLLRDSSVSALVAGLIATLISYAGPLLIIFQVAAVAELPAALLSSWIWAISIGSGVLGIALSYYYKVPVIIAWSAPGSALLLTLLPGLSYAEAVGAYLMTALLLLLLGLTGAFDRLLKLLPPAITAAMLCGILLQFGMAVFGVLPQNPLLVLLMLLAYLLGRRFLPRYAIVLVLLTGLTIALWQGQVDTKLISWQLATVVWTTPVFSLQALLNVSVPLLLVALSGQFMPGMAVLRQAGYPLAASPLLTHSALGSAALAPFGCHGLNLAAITAAICTGKDAHPDPARRYIAGISGGVAYLLLGIFGGTLVALFSAFPRAFIAALAGLALFGAIAGALHSAMAEPKTREAALITLLLTSSGVSLFGLAAAFWGLTAGLLTHVVLTYKQNELTP
;
A
#
# COMPACT_ATOMS: atom_id res chain seq x y z
N MET A 1 -14.74 21.31 -19.73
CA MET A 1 -13.85 20.73 -20.76
C MET A 1 -12.79 21.71 -21.26
N ARG A 2 -13.12 22.95 -21.65
CA ARG A 2 -12.12 23.94 -22.12
C ARG A 2 -11.00 24.26 -21.12
N THR A 3 -11.30 24.33 -19.83
CA THR A 3 -10.32 24.59 -18.76
C THR A 3 -9.32 23.43 -18.59
N LEU A 4 -9.82 22.19 -18.65
CA LEU A 4 -8.95 21.00 -18.54
C LEU A 4 -7.94 20.93 -19.69
N LEU A 5 -8.37 21.18 -20.93
CA LEU A 5 -7.47 21.20 -22.09
C LEU A 5 -6.42 22.31 -21.99
N ARG A 6 -6.82 23.51 -21.53
CA ARG A 6 -5.91 24.64 -21.35
C ARG A 6 -4.86 24.38 -20.25
N ASP A 7 -5.24 23.67 -19.18
CA ASP A 7 -4.38 23.41 -18.05
C ASP A 7 -3.54 22.13 -18.25
N SER A 8 -3.83 21.34 -19.28
CA SER A 8 -3.12 20.11 -19.61
C SER A 8 -1.73 20.38 -20.19
N SER A 9 -0.78 19.56 -19.79
CA SER A 9 0.57 19.50 -20.39
C SER A 9 1.00 18.05 -20.50
N VAL A 10 1.89 17.76 -21.46
CA VAL A 10 2.45 16.41 -21.64
C VAL A 10 3.14 15.94 -20.36
N SER A 11 3.87 16.83 -19.67
CA SER A 11 4.55 16.51 -18.42
C SER A 11 3.57 16.11 -17.31
N ALA A 12 2.43 16.80 -17.15
CA ALA A 12 1.41 16.44 -16.15
C ALA A 12 0.74 15.10 -16.48
N LEU A 13 0.42 14.86 -17.76
CA LEU A 13 -0.15 13.58 -18.20
C LEU A 13 0.82 12.43 -17.93
N VAL A 14 2.08 12.58 -18.31
CA VAL A 14 3.12 11.56 -18.09
C VAL A 14 3.40 11.33 -16.61
N ALA A 15 3.41 12.38 -15.78
CA ALA A 15 3.60 12.25 -14.34
C ALA A 15 2.50 11.38 -13.68
N GLY A 16 1.22 11.59 -14.07
CA GLY A 16 0.11 10.77 -13.59
C GLY A 16 0.23 9.30 -14.05
N LEU A 17 0.56 9.07 -15.32
CA LEU A 17 0.78 7.72 -15.83
C LEU A 17 1.94 7.01 -15.10
N ILE A 18 3.07 7.66 -14.90
CA ILE A 18 4.22 7.10 -14.18
C ILE A 18 3.83 6.77 -12.73
N ALA A 19 3.13 7.67 -12.05
CA ALA A 19 2.65 7.44 -10.69
C ALA A 19 1.79 6.18 -10.60
N THR A 20 0.87 5.99 -11.54
CA THR A 20 0.02 4.79 -11.60
C THR A 20 0.84 3.54 -11.91
N LEU A 21 1.73 3.57 -12.88
CA LEU A 21 2.59 2.43 -13.23
C LEU A 21 3.46 1.98 -12.04
N ILE A 22 3.98 2.92 -11.25
CA ILE A 22 4.75 2.60 -10.03
C ILE A 22 3.87 1.89 -9.00
N SER A 23 2.61 2.30 -8.83
CA SER A 23 1.67 1.62 -7.94
C SER A 23 1.37 0.18 -8.38
N TYR A 24 1.35 -0.07 -9.69
CA TYR A 24 1.13 -1.43 -10.22
C TYR A 24 2.42 -2.27 -10.24
N ALA A 25 3.58 -1.67 -10.47
CA ALA A 25 4.84 -2.40 -10.57
C ALA A 25 5.35 -3.00 -9.24
N GLY A 26 4.88 -2.52 -8.11
CA GLY A 26 5.28 -3.00 -6.78
C GLY A 26 4.09 -3.45 -5.92
N PRO A 27 3.25 -2.51 -5.45
CA PRO A 27 2.16 -2.80 -4.53
C PRO A 27 1.12 -3.82 -5.05
N LEU A 28 0.85 -3.88 -6.35
CA LEU A 28 -0.08 -4.86 -6.90
C LEU A 28 0.43 -6.29 -6.76
N LEU A 29 1.74 -6.49 -6.86
CA LEU A 29 2.35 -7.82 -6.72
C LEU A 29 2.11 -8.44 -5.34
N ILE A 30 2.01 -7.61 -4.30
CA ILE A 30 1.69 -8.06 -2.95
C ILE A 30 0.28 -8.65 -2.94
N ILE A 31 -0.67 -8.04 -3.65
CA ILE A 31 -2.05 -8.55 -3.76
C ILE A 31 -2.06 -9.93 -4.43
N PHE A 32 -1.26 -10.15 -5.47
CA PHE A 32 -1.12 -11.48 -6.08
C PHE A 32 -0.55 -12.51 -5.10
N GLN A 33 0.44 -12.13 -4.28
CA GLN A 33 0.98 -13.01 -3.24
C GLN A 33 -0.07 -13.34 -2.18
N VAL A 34 -0.80 -12.33 -1.71
CA VAL A 34 -1.90 -12.52 -0.74
C VAL A 34 -2.95 -13.47 -1.31
N ALA A 35 -3.37 -13.26 -2.55
CA ALA A 35 -4.34 -14.12 -3.20
C ALA A 35 -3.84 -15.58 -3.35
N ALA A 36 -2.55 -15.76 -3.65
CA ALA A 36 -1.94 -17.08 -3.77
C ALA A 36 -1.86 -17.81 -2.43
N VAL A 37 -1.49 -17.12 -1.34
CA VAL A 37 -1.39 -17.71 0.01
C VAL A 37 -2.78 -17.99 0.59
N ALA A 38 -3.76 -17.13 0.30
CA ALA A 38 -5.15 -17.30 0.73
C ALA A 38 -5.96 -18.20 -0.23
N GLU A 39 -5.33 -18.77 -1.26
CA GLU A 39 -5.96 -19.64 -2.27
C GLU A 39 -7.22 -19.02 -2.90
N LEU A 40 -7.20 -17.69 -3.12
CA LEU A 40 -8.35 -17.00 -3.67
C LEU A 40 -8.60 -17.38 -5.15
N PRO A 41 -9.85 -17.66 -5.53
CA PRO A 41 -10.22 -17.85 -6.93
C PRO A 41 -9.87 -16.62 -7.78
N ALA A 42 -9.47 -16.83 -9.04
CA ALA A 42 -9.10 -15.78 -9.97
C ALA A 42 -10.19 -14.70 -10.14
N ALA A 43 -11.47 -15.07 -10.04
CA ALA A 43 -12.60 -14.15 -10.11
C ALA A 43 -12.61 -13.15 -8.92
N LEU A 44 -12.34 -13.63 -7.70
CA LEU A 44 -12.26 -12.77 -6.50
C LEU A 44 -11.03 -11.85 -6.58
N LEU A 45 -9.89 -12.36 -7.03
CA LEU A 45 -8.70 -11.55 -7.25
C LEU A 45 -8.94 -10.48 -8.32
N SER A 46 -9.60 -10.82 -9.43
CA SER A 46 -9.98 -9.86 -10.46
C SER A 46 -10.89 -8.77 -9.92
N SER A 47 -11.90 -9.15 -9.10
CA SER A 47 -12.80 -8.21 -8.44
C SER A 47 -12.06 -7.29 -7.46
N TRP A 48 -11.12 -7.83 -6.70
CA TRP A 48 -10.29 -7.06 -5.79
C TRP A 48 -9.46 -6.00 -6.53
N ILE A 49 -8.76 -6.39 -7.61
CA ILE A 49 -7.97 -5.47 -8.45
C ILE A 49 -8.88 -4.40 -9.07
N TRP A 50 -10.06 -4.81 -9.57
CA TRP A 50 -11.06 -3.88 -10.10
C TRP A 50 -11.47 -2.85 -9.03
N ALA A 51 -11.86 -3.29 -7.84
CA ALA A 51 -12.37 -2.43 -6.79
C ALA A 51 -11.34 -1.38 -6.33
N ILE A 52 -10.10 -1.77 -6.07
CA ILE A 52 -9.05 -0.84 -5.65
C ILE A 52 -8.67 0.13 -6.77
N SER A 53 -8.68 -0.33 -8.03
CA SER A 53 -8.30 0.49 -9.18
C SER A 53 -9.40 1.49 -9.54
N ILE A 54 -10.65 1.03 -9.65
CA ILE A 54 -11.79 1.90 -9.93
C ILE A 54 -11.96 2.95 -8.82
N GLY A 55 -11.87 2.52 -7.55
CA GLY A 55 -11.95 3.43 -6.42
C GLY A 55 -10.84 4.48 -6.42
N SER A 56 -9.60 4.05 -6.65
CA SER A 56 -8.46 4.97 -6.77
C SER A 56 -8.63 5.95 -7.93
N GLY A 57 -9.09 5.45 -9.09
CA GLY A 57 -9.31 6.26 -10.27
C GLY A 57 -10.41 7.29 -10.08
N VAL A 58 -11.60 6.86 -9.64
CA VAL A 58 -12.75 7.75 -9.43
C VAL A 58 -12.44 8.83 -8.39
N LEU A 59 -11.94 8.44 -7.22
CA LEU A 59 -11.62 9.39 -6.16
C LEU A 59 -10.44 10.29 -6.54
N GLY A 60 -9.39 9.75 -7.18
CA GLY A 60 -8.25 10.52 -7.66
C GLY A 60 -8.69 11.62 -8.63
N ILE A 61 -9.54 11.30 -9.61
CA ILE A 61 -10.10 12.28 -10.56
C ILE A 61 -10.97 13.30 -9.83
N ALA A 62 -11.94 12.81 -9.04
CA ALA A 62 -12.92 13.68 -8.39
C ALA A 62 -12.25 14.69 -7.43
N LEU A 63 -11.39 14.19 -6.54
CA LEU A 63 -10.71 15.04 -5.54
C LEU A 63 -9.68 15.97 -6.20
N SER A 64 -8.92 15.49 -7.20
CA SER A 64 -7.98 16.36 -7.92
C SER A 64 -8.70 17.47 -8.67
N TYR A 65 -9.82 17.15 -9.32
CA TYR A 65 -10.62 18.15 -10.03
C TYR A 65 -11.28 19.17 -9.09
N TYR A 66 -11.84 18.68 -7.97
CA TYR A 66 -12.55 19.53 -7.00
C TYR A 66 -11.61 20.50 -6.28
N TYR A 67 -10.50 19.99 -5.73
CA TYR A 67 -9.56 20.79 -4.96
C TYR A 67 -8.53 21.55 -5.82
N LYS A 68 -8.43 21.25 -7.11
CA LYS A 68 -7.37 21.76 -8.00
C LYS A 68 -5.94 21.45 -7.48
N VAL A 69 -5.80 20.28 -6.85
CA VAL A 69 -4.58 19.77 -6.24
C VAL A 69 -4.36 18.34 -6.74
N PRO A 70 -3.15 17.88 -7.02
CA PRO A 70 -2.91 16.49 -7.41
C PRO A 70 -3.11 15.54 -6.22
N VAL A 71 -4.36 15.18 -5.95
CA VAL A 71 -4.73 14.22 -4.91
C VAL A 71 -4.63 12.81 -5.49
N ILE A 72 -3.60 12.08 -5.10
CA ILE A 72 -3.39 10.71 -5.57
C ILE A 72 -3.97 9.75 -4.53
N ILE A 73 -4.98 9.00 -4.94
CA ILE A 73 -5.58 7.93 -4.15
C ILE A 73 -5.07 6.59 -4.68
N ALA A 74 -4.66 5.72 -3.77
CA ALA A 74 -4.20 4.37 -4.09
C ALA A 74 -4.49 3.43 -2.91
N TRP A 75 -4.38 2.12 -3.14
CA TRP A 75 -4.40 1.16 -2.04
C TRP A 75 -3.08 1.19 -1.25
N SER A 76 -3.09 0.62 -0.06
CA SER A 76 -1.92 0.57 0.82
C SER A 76 -1.07 -0.67 0.54
N ALA A 77 0.15 -0.51 0.05
CA ALA A 77 1.11 -1.61 -0.04
C ALA A 77 1.39 -2.25 1.32
N PRO A 78 1.66 -1.48 2.39
CA PRO A 78 1.79 -2.06 3.73
C PRO A 78 0.50 -2.73 4.23
N GLY A 79 -0.66 -2.17 3.92
CA GLY A 79 -1.95 -2.79 4.24
C GLY A 79 -2.16 -4.10 3.49
N SER A 80 -1.83 -4.15 2.19
CA SER A 80 -1.85 -5.40 1.42
C SER A 80 -0.89 -6.44 2.01
N ALA A 81 0.31 -6.02 2.42
CA ALA A 81 1.31 -6.90 3.03
C ALA A 81 0.81 -7.52 4.36
N LEU A 82 0.11 -6.74 5.16
CA LEU A 82 -0.52 -7.20 6.39
C LEU A 82 -1.49 -8.36 6.11
N LEU A 83 -2.26 -8.29 5.02
CA LEU A 83 -3.23 -9.32 4.65
C LEU A 83 -2.59 -10.68 4.34
N LEU A 84 -1.30 -10.74 4.00
CA LEU A 84 -0.58 -11.98 3.75
C LEU A 84 -0.51 -12.88 4.99
N THR A 85 -0.38 -12.27 6.14
CA THR A 85 -0.32 -12.99 7.42
C THR A 85 -1.69 -13.20 8.05
N LEU A 86 -2.69 -12.43 7.66
CA LEU A 86 -3.98 -12.37 8.34
C LEU A 86 -5.12 -13.05 7.59
N LEU A 87 -5.07 -13.12 6.24
CA LEU A 87 -6.09 -13.81 5.45
C LEU A 87 -6.06 -15.33 5.63
N PRO A 88 -4.90 -16.01 5.72
CA PRO A 88 -4.90 -17.42 6.08
C PRO A 88 -5.52 -17.63 7.46
N GLY A 89 -6.63 -18.35 7.53
CA GLY A 89 -7.38 -18.60 8.77
C GLY A 89 -8.67 -17.76 8.94
N LEU A 90 -8.96 -16.89 7.98
CA LEU A 90 -10.24 -16.19 7.88
C LEU A 90 -10.94 -16.55 6.57
N SER A 91 -12.26 -16.61 6.59
CA SER A 91 -13.03 -16.67 5.35
C SER A 91 -12.90 -15.32 4.61
N TYR A 92 -12.97 -15.36 3.28
CA TYR A 92 -12.90 -14.11 2.50
C TYR A 92 -14.04 -13.15 2.84
N ALA A 93 -15.21 -13.67 3.22
CA ALA A 93 -16.34 -12.88 3.67
C ALA A 93 -16.05 -12.13 5.00
N GLU A 94 -15.32 -12.74 5.93
CA GLU A 94 -14.84 -12.08 7.16
C GLU A 94 -13.77 -11.02 6.85
N ALA A 95 -12.89 -11.27 5.89
CA ALA A 95 -11.93 -10.27 5.43
C ALA A 95 -12.65 -9.04 4.85
N VAL A 96 -13.66 -9.25 4.01
CA VAL A 96 -14.52 -8.18 3.46
C VAL A 96 -15.26 -7.43 4.58
N GLY A 97 -15.76 -8.13 5.59
CA GLY A 97 -16.34 -7.52 6.79
C GLY A 97 -15.35 -6.64 7.54
N ALA A 98 -14.10 -7.08 7.66
CA ALA A 98 -13.03 -6.31 8.28
C ALA A 98 -12.64 -5.07 7.44
N TYR A 99 -12.62 -5.17 6.11
CA TYR A 99 -12.38 -4.02 5.22
C TYR A 99 -13.46 -2.95 5.39
N LEU A 100 -14.73 -3.38 5.42
CA LEU A 100 -15.84 -2.48 5.66
C LEU A 100 -15.75 -1.82 7.03
N MET A 101 -15.42 -2.59 8.08
CA MET A 101 -15.26 -2.05 9.43
C MET A 101 -14.10 -1.04 9.49
N THR A 102 -12.96 -1.33 8.85
CA THR A 102 -11.84 -0.38 8.71
C THR A 102 -12.29 0.92 8.07
N ALA A 103 -13.05 0.82 6.98
CA ALA A 103 -13.59 1.98 6.28
C ALA A 103 -14.55 2.80 7.15
N LEU A 104 -15.42 2.14 7.93
CA LEU A 104 -16.33 2.81 8.86
C LEU A 104 -15.59 3.51 10.00
N LEU A 105 -14.54 2.89 10.55
CA LEU A 105 -13.68 3.52 11.56
C LEU A 105 -12.94 4.74 10.99
N LEU A 106 -12.40 4.64 9.76
CA LEU A 106 -11.79 5.77 9.05
C LEU A 106 -12.82 6.88 8.80
N LEU A 107 -14.04 6.53 8.42
CA LEU A 107 -15.13 7.48 8.21
C LEU A 107 -15.46 8.25 9.49
N LEU A 108 -15.57 7.54 10.61
CA LEU A 108 -15.81 8.13 11.92
C LEU A 108 -14.70 9.12 12.29
N LEU A 109 -13.42 8.75 12.07
CA LEU A 109 -12.28 9.64 12.31
C LEU A 109 -12.28 10.86 11.39
N GLY A 110 -12.68 10.69 10.12
CA GLY A 110 -12.81 11.78 9.16
C GLY A 110 -13.92 12.76 9.55
N LEU A 111 -15.11 12.25 9.91
CA LEU A 111 -16.27 13.09 10.28
C LEU A 111 -16.07 13.82 11.61
N THR A 112 -15.43 13.19 12.59
CA THR A 112 -15.18 13.76 13.91
C THR A 112 -13.96 14.69 13.98
N GLY A 113 -13.09 14.65 12.97
CA GLY A 113 -11.80 15.36 13.00
C GLY A 113 -10.83 14.79 14.06
N ALA A 114 -11.10 13.58 14.57
CA ALA A 114 -10.28 12.95 15.61
C ALA A 114 -8.92 12.41 15.11
N PHE A 115 -8.69 12.46 13.81
CA PHE A 115 -7.45 11.98 13.17
C PHE A 115 -6.18 12.54 13.82
N ASP A 116 -6.09 13.87 13.97
CA ASP A 116 -4.91 14.50 14.57
C ASP A 116 -4.73 14.15 16.06
N ARG A 117 -5.83 13.89 16.78
CA ARG A 117 -5.76 13.45 18.20
C ARG A 117 -5.25 12.02 18.31
N LEU A 118 -5.77 11.12 17.49
CA LEU A 118 -5.36 9.70 17.49
C LEU A 118 -3.88 9.55 17.12
N LEU A 119 -3.40 10.32 16.16
CA LEU A 119 -1.99 10.30 15.77
C LEU A 119 -1.04 10.72 16.90
N LYS A 120 -1.46 11.66 17.76
CA LYS A 120 -0.68 12.09 18.93
C LYS A 120 -0.58 11.01 20.01
N LEU A 121 -1.54 10.09 20.08
CA LEU A 121 -1.57 8.99 21.05
C LEU A 121 -0.69 7.81 20.63
N LEU A 122 -0.38 7.70 19.34
CA LEU A 122 0.43 6.60 18.80
C LEU A 122 1.86 7.07 18.57
N PRO A 123 2.85 6.61 19.35
CA PRO A 123 4.24 6.95 19.11
C PRO A 123 4.66 6.52 17.69
N PRO A 124 5.18 7.44 16.86
CA PRO A 124 5.55 7.12 15.47
C PRO A 124 6.54 5.96 15.35
N ALA A 125 7.43 5.80 16.33
CA ALA A 125 8.40 4.72 16.37
C ALA A 125 7.73 3.34 16.48
N ILE A 126 6.67 3.19 17.28
CA ILE A 126 5.94 1.92 17.46
C ILE A 126 5.18 1.54 16.19
N THR A 127 4.48 2.50 15.58
CA THR A 127 3.76 2.24 14.32
C THR A 127 4.71 1.92 13.17
N ALA A 128 5.86 2.60 13.10
CA ALA A 128 6.92 2.31 12.14
C ALA A 128 7.54 0.93 12.38
N ALA A 129 7.75 0.53 13.64
CA ALA A 129 8.27 -0.78 14.00
C ALA A 129 7.30 -1.92 13.61
N MET A 130 6.01 -1.73 13.88
CA MET A 130 4.96 -2.67 13.43
C MET A 130 4.98 -2.81 11.91
N LEU A 131 5.01 -1.70 11.18
CA LEU A 131 5.11 -1.70 9.73
C LEU A 131 6.36 -2.43 9.24
N CYS A 132 7.53 -2.12 9.84
CA CYS A 132 8.78 -2.79 9.50
C CYS A 132 8.68 -4.31 9.71
N GLY A 133 8.13 -4.76 10.85
CA GLY A 133 7.95 -6.19 11.15
C GLY A 133 7.08 -6.92 10.15
N ILE A 134 6.00 -6.29 9.68
CA ILE A 134 5.13 -6.83 8.63
C ILE A 134 5.89 -6.94 7.30
N LEU A 135 6.57 -5.88 6.90
CA LEU A 135 7.25 -5.81 5.60
C LEU A 135 8.51 -6.67 5.53
N LEU A 136 9.16 -6.95 6.66
CA LEU A 136 10.42 -7.68 6.74
C LEU A 136 10.31 -9.09 6.11
N GLN A 137 9.17 -9.76 6.28
CA GLN A 137 8.92 -11.08 5.71
C GLN A 137 9.02 -11.08 4.17
N PHE A 138 8.56 -10.01 3.51
CA PHE A 138 8.69 -9.85 2.05
C PHE A 138 10.14 -9.62 1.63
N GLY A 139 10.87 -8.81 2.38
CA GLY A 139 12.29 -8.60 2.14
C GLY A 139 13.07 -9.91 2.24
N MET A 140 12.78 -10.75 3.24
CA MET A 140 13.38 -12.07 3.41
C MET A 140 12.96 -13.04 2.32
N ALA A 141 11.72 -12.97 1.83
CA ALA A 141 11.20 -13.84 0.78
C ALA A 141 12.02 -13.74 -0.52
N VAL A 142 12.63 -12.59 -0.83
CA VAL A 142 13.54 -12.43 -1.99
C VAL A 142 14.67 -13.46 -1.93
N PHE A 143 15.27 -13.61 -0.76
CA PHE A 143 16.37 -14.56 -0.55
C PHE A 143 15.86 -16.00 -0.37
N GLY A 144 14.63 -16.17 0.14
CA GLY A 144 13.97 -17.47 0.26
C GLY A 144 13.69 -18.14 -1.08
N VAL A 145 13.45 -17.37 -2.15
CA VAL A 145 13.24 -17.90 -3.51
C VAL A 145 14.53 -18.00 -4.32
N LEU A 146 15.66 -17.54 -3.79
CA LEU A 146 16.97 -17.60 -4.45
C LEU A 146 17.37 -19.03 -4.88
N PRO A 147 17.18 -20.08 -4.04
CA PRO A 147 17.54 -21.45 -4.44
C PRO A 147 16.68 -21.99 -5.59
N GLN A 148 15.47 -21.47 -5.80
CA GLN A 148 14.54 -21.92 -6.84
C GLN A 148 14.97 -21.43 -8.24
N ASN A 149 15.44 -20.19 -8.34
CA ASN A 149 15.95 -19.60 -9.57
C ASN A 149 17.05 -18.54 -9.29
N PRO A 150 18.30 -18.97 -9.03
CA PRO A 150 19.38 -18.08 -8.63
C PRO A 150 19.66 -17.00 -9.66
N LEU A 151 19.69 -17.36 -10.96
CA LEU A 151 20.01 -16.41 -12.03
C LEU A 151 18.98 -15.28 -12.09
N LEU A 152 17.70 -15.61 -12.07
CA LEU A 152 16.60 -14.65 -12.10
C LEU A 152 16.70 -13.67 -10.91
N VAL A 153 16.79 -14.21 -9.70
CA VAL A 153 16.76 -13.41 -8.47
C VAL A 153 18.01 -12.53 -8.33
N LEU A 154 19.20 -13.06 -8.63
CA LEU A 154 20.46 -12.30 -8.55
C LEU A 154 20.50 -11.16 -9.59
N LEU A 155 20.06 -11.41 -10.82
CA LEU A 155 20.02 -10.35 -11.83
C LEU A 155 18.96 -9.29 -11.53
N MET A 156 17.79 -9.67 -10.97
CA MET A 156 16.80 -8.71 -10.47
C MET A 156 17.35 -7.89 -9.30
N LEU A 157 18.10 -8.50 -8.38
CA LEU A 157 18.75 -7.79 -7.27
C LEU A 157 19.83 -6.83 -7.79
N LEU A 158 20.64 -7.27 -8.75
CA LEU A 158 21.65 -6.41 -9.39
C LEU A 158 20.98 -5.22 -10.10
N ALA A 159 19.90 -5.45 -10.85
CA ALA A 159 19.11 -4.40 -11.49
C ALA A 159 18.54 -3.41 -10.46
N TYR A 160 18.10 -3.90 -9.29
CA TYR A 160 17.68 -3.05 -8.19
C TYR A 160 18.82 -2.16 -7.69
N LEU A 161 19.99 -2.74 -7.40
CA LEU A 161 21.15 -1.99 -6.88
C LEU A 161 21.64 -0.93 -7.87
N LEU A 162 21.80 -1.29 -9.15
CA LEU A 162 22.19 -0.37 -10.21
C LEU A 162 21.11 0.71 -10.45
N GLY A 163 19.84 0.30 -10.45
CA GLY A 163 18.71 1.21 -10.56
C GLY A 163 18.68 2.22 -9.42
N ARG A 164 18.87 1.77 -8.18
CA ARG A 164 18.92 2.65 -7.00
C ARG A 164 20.07 3.63 -7.04
N ARG A 165 21.20 3.23 -7.62
CA ARG A 165 22.40 4.07 -7.75
C ARG A 165 22.27 5.11 -8.86
N PHE A 166 21.85 4.70 -10.06
CA PHE A 166 21.92 5.54 -11.26
C PHE A 166 20.57 6.13 -11.67
N LEU A 167 19.46 5.41 -11.42
CA LEU A 167 18.11 5.77 -11.82
C LEU A 167 17.10 5.47 -10.69
N PRO A 168 17.21 6.11 -9.50
CA PRO A 168 16.42 5.75 -8.31
C PRO A 168 14.92 5.72 -8.56
N ARG A 169 14.41 6.62 -9.41
CA ARG A 169 13.00 6.74 -9.79
C ARG A 169 12.48 5.53 -10.56
N TYR A 170 13.35 4.88 -11.34
CA TYR A 170 13.01 3.78 -12.23
C TYR A 170 13.54 2.42 -11.75
N ALA A 171 14.09 2.34 -10.55
CA ALA A 171 14.72 1.12 -10.03
C ALA A 171 13.80 -0.10 -10.12
N ILE A 172 12.54 0.02 -9.71
CA ILE A 172 11.57 -1.09 -9.74
C ILE A 172 11.16 -1.44 -11.18
N VAL A 173 11.08 -0.46 -12.07
CA VAL A 173 10.82 -0.71 -13.50
C VAL A 173 11.97 -1.50 -14.11
N LEU A 174 13.22 -1.18 -13.78
CA LEU A 174 14.40 -1.94 -14.22
C LEU A 174 14.36 -3.36 -13.69
N VAL A 175 14.00 -3.57 -12.42
CA VAL A 175 13.82 -4.90 -11.83
C VAL A 175 12.75 -5.70 -12.59
N LEU A 176 11.61 -5.08 -12.87
CA LEU A 176 10.51 -5.69 -13.62
C LEU A 176 10.98 -6.11 -15.03
N LEU A 177 11.62 -5.21 -15.78
CA LEU A 177 12.07 -5.48 -17.13
C LEU A 177 13.17 -6.56 -17.16
N THR A 178 14.12 -6.52 -16.23
CA THR A 178 15.17 -7.54 -16.11
C THR A 178 14.55 -8.89 -15.81
N GLY A 179 13.67 -8.97 -14.83
CA GLY A 179 13.01 -10.22 -14.46
C GLY A 179 12.15 -10.78 -15.61
N LEU A 180 11.41 -9.92 -16.31
CA LEU A 180 10.61 -10.29 -17.48
C LEU A 180 11.51 -10.88 -18.59
N THR A 181 12.60 -10.19 -18.91
CA THR A 181 13.53 -10.64 -19.96
C THR A 181 14.12 -12.01 -19.64
N ILE A 182 14.53 -12.24 -18.39
CA ILE A 182 15.13 -13.50 -17.96
C ILE A 182 14.08 -14.61 -17.91
N ALA A 183 12.88 -14.36 -17.38
CA ALA A 183 11.80 -15.34 -17.32
C ALA A 183 11.38 -15.78 -18.74
N LEU A 184 11.32 -14.85 -19.70
CA LEU A 184 11.07 -15.16 -21.11
C LEU A 184 12.21 -15.96 -21.73
N TRP A 185 13.45 -15.56 -21.49
CA TRP A 185 14.63 -16.27 -22.01
C TRP A 185 14.74 -17.70 -21.46
N GLN A 186 14.38 -17.92 -20.21
CA GLN A 186 14.32 -19.24 -19.57
C GLN A 186 13.10 -20.06 -20.00
N GLY A 187 12.17 -19.52 -20.79
CA GLY A 187 10.94 -20.21 -21.18
C GLY A 187 9.97 -20.48 -20.01
N GLN A 188 10.07 -19.72 -18.93
CA GLN A 188 9.27 -19.92 -17.71
C GLN A 188 7.96 -19.13 -17.72
N VAL A 189 7.68 -18.39 -18.78
CA VAL A 189 6.44 -17.64 -18.94
C VAL A 189 5.44 -18.46 -19.75
N ASP A 190 4.29 -18.79 -19.17
CA ASP A 190 3.22 -19.45 -19.91
C ASP A 190 2.40 -18.42 -20.70
N THR A 191 2.86 -18.15 -21.93
CA THR A 191 2.21 -17.18 -22.82
C THR A 191 0.78 -17.54 -23.21
N LYS A 192 0.37 -18.81 -23.06
CA LYS A 192 -1.01 -19.28 -23.35
C LYS A 192 -2.03 -18.74 -22.36
N LEU A 193 -1.58 -18.40 -21.13
CA LEU A 193 -2.44 -17.80 -20.12
C LEU A 193 -2.72 -16.32 -20.39
N ILE A 194 -1.91 -15.66 -21.22
CA ILE A 194 -2.06 -14.22 -21.47
C ILE A 194 -3.22 -14.01 -22.43
N SER A 195 -4.27 -13.43 -21.93
CA SER A 195 -5.50 -13.12 -22.71
C SER A 195 -6.10 -11.78 -22.30
N TRP A 196 -6.71 -11.10 -23.25
CA TRP A 196 -7.44 -9.87 -22.97
C TRP A 196 -8.78 -10.20 -22.31
N GLN A 197 -8.89 -9.83 -21.04
CA GLN A 197 -10.09 -10.10 -20.25
C GLN A 197 -10.48 -8.87 -19.44
N LEU A 198 -11.77 -8.55 -19.48
CA LEU A 198 -12.33 -7.57 -18.56
C LEU A 198 -12.31 -8.11 -17.14
N ALA A 199 -12.33 -7.21 -16.17
CA ALA A 199 -12.43 -7.60 -14.79
C ALA A 199 -13.75 -8.32 -14.51
N THR A 200 -13.65 -9.42 -13.77
CA THR A 200 -14.82 -10.09 -13.19
C THR A 200 -15.15 -9.40 -11.88
N VAL A 201 -16.34 -8.82 -11.77
CA VAL A 201 -16.80 -8.12 -10.56
C VAL A 201 -17.66 -9.08 -9.74
N VAL A 202 -17.21 -9.39 -8.52
CA VAL A 202 -17.87 -10.35 -7.64
C VAL A 202 -18.27 -9.65 -6.35
N TRP A 203 -19.56 -9.74 -6.01
CA TRP A 203 -20.07 -9.30 -4.72
C TRP A 203 -19.81 -10.38 -3.67
N THR A 204 -19.16 -10.00 -2.56
CA THR A 204 -18.99 -10.85 -1.38
C THR A 204 -19.75 -10.21 -0.23
N THR A 205 -20.73 -10.92 0.33
CA THR A 205 -21.48 -10.44 1.49
C THR A 205 -20.56 -10.37 2.71
N PRO A 206 -20.43 -9.20 3.36
CA PRO A 206 -19.58 -9.05 4.53
C PRO A 206 -20.05 -9.92 5.71
N VAL A 207 -19.12 -10.61 6.35
CA VAL A 207 -19.35 -11.31 7.63
C VAL A 207 -18.53 -10.62 8.71
N PHE A 208 -19.16 -10.32 9.83
CA PHE A 208 -18.50 -9.60 10.93
C PHE A 208 -18.12 -10.57 12.04
N SER A 209 -16.85 -10.62 12.42
CA SER A 209 -16.36 -11.34 13.57
C SER A 209 -15.44 -10.45 14.41
N LEU A 210 -15.43 -10.66 15.73
CA LEU A 210 -14.52 -9.91 16.61
C LEU A 210 -13.06 -10.22 16.28
N GLN A 211 -12.78 -11.45 15.88
CA GLN A 211 -11.44 -11.87 15.44
C GLN A 211 -10.98 -11.10 14.21
N ALA A 212 -11.83 -10.97 13.18
CA ALA A 212 -11.51 -10.21 11.98
C ALA A 212 -11.36 -8.70 12.28
N LEU A 213 -12.19 -8.15 13.19
CA LEU A 213 -12.05 -6.76 13.64
C LEU A 213 -10.69 -6.51 14.30
N LEU A 214 -10.27 -7.33 15.25
CA LEU A 214 -9.02 -7.13 15.98
C LEU A 214 -7.78 -7.47 15.14
N ASN A 215 -7.86 -8.55 14.35
CA ASN A 215 -6.72 -9.01 13.55
C ASN A 215 -6.50 -8.20 12.28
N VAL A 216 -7.57 -7.74 11.63
CA VAL A 216 -7.48 -7.10 10.32
C VAL A 216 -7.84 -5.62 10.41
N SER A 217 -9.02 -5.26 10.96
CA SER A 217 -9.50 -3.88 10.89
C SER A 217 -8.63 -2.92 11.69
N VAL A 218 -8.24 -3.28 12.92
CA VAL A 218 -7.41 -2.40 13.75
C VAL A 218 -6.02 -2.19 13.15
N PRO A 219 -5.26 -3.24 12.75
CA PRO A 219 -3.98 -3.05 12.09
C PRO A 219 -4.07 -2.31 10.75
N LEU A 220 -5.08 -2.60 9.91
CA LEU A 220 -5.29 -1.87 8.64
C LEU A 220 -5.56 -0.39 8.89
N LEU A 221 -6.39 -0.06 9.88
CA LEU A 221 -6.66 1.32 10.28
C LEU A 221 -5.37 2.04 10.65
N LEU A 222 -4.56 1.46 11.52
CA LEU A 222 -3.30 2.05 12.00
C LEU A 222 -2.29 2.23 10.87
N VAL A 223 -2.15 1.24 10.01
CA VAL A 223 -1.28 1.31 8.82
C VAL A 223 -1.79 2.35 7.83
N ALA A 224 -3.10 2.46 7.61
CA ALA A 224 -3.67 3.50 6.75
C ALA A 224 -3.38 4.90 7.29
N LEU A 225 -3.60 5.14 8.59
CA LEU A 225 -3.39 6.44 9.20
C LEU A 225 -1.91 6.85 9.23
N SER A 226 -1.04 5.97 9.76
CA SER A 226 0.38 6.28 9.96
C SER A 226 1.23 6.11 8.69
N GLY A 227 0.94 5.10 7.89
CA GLY A 227 1.74 4.75 6.71
C GLY A 227 1.25 5.36 5.40
N GLN A 228 0.06 5.95 5.35
CA GLN A 228 -0.53 6.49 4.13
C GLN A 228 -1.05 7.93 4.31
N PHE A 229 -2.05 8.15 5.15
CA PHE A 229 -2.66 9.48 5.28
C PHE A 229 -1.68 10.51 5.85
N MET A 230 -0.92 10.16 6.89
CA MET A 230 0.06 11.08 7.48
C MET A 230 1.17 11.47 6.50
N PRO A 231 1.90 10.55 5.86
CA PRO A 231 2.94 10.91 4.89
C PRO A 231 2.35 11.54 3.63
N GLY A 232 1.18 11.11 3.15
CA GLY A 232 0.49 11.72 2.02
C GLY A 232 0.12 13.18 2.27
N MET A 233 -0.41 13.50 3.47
CA MET A 233 -0.68 14.87 3.89
C MET A 233 0.61 15.69 4.02
N ALA A 234 1.71 15.09 4.51
CA ALA A 234 2.99 15.78 4.59
C ALA A 234 3.50 16.17 3.20
N VAL A 235 3.40 15.27 2.21
CA VAL A 235 3.77 15.57 0.81
C VAL A 235 2.96 16.72 0.23
N LEU A 236 1.63 16.71 0.42
CA LEU A 236 0.77 17.80 -0.06
C LEU A 236 1.12 19.14 0.60
N ARG A 237 1.33 19.17 1.92
CA ARG A 237 1.71 20.37 2.66
C ARG A 237 3.08 20.90 2.25
N GLN A 238 4.08 20.03 2.09
CA GLN A 238 5.42 20.41 1.62
C GLN A 238 5.40 20.97 0.19
N ALA A 239 4.49 20.48 -0.65
CA ALA A 239 4.29 21.01 -2.00
C ALA A 239 3.48 22.33 -2.03
N GLY A 240 3.08 22.86 -0.87
CA GLY A 240 2.37 24.15 -0.74
C GLY A 240 0.85 24.05 -0.85
N TYR A 241 0.25 22.87 -0.72
CA TYR A 241 -1.21 22.68 -0.78
C TYR A 241 -1.82 22.59 0.63
N PRO A 242 -2.56 23.63 1.10
CA PRO A 242 -3.09 23.71 2.46
C PRO A 242 -4.43 22.95 2.60
N LEU A 243 -4.44 21.66 2.28
CA LEU A 243 -5.64 20.84 2.42
C LEU A 243 -5.81 20.32 3.85
N ALA A 244 -7.04 20.29 4.33
CA ALA A 244 -7.41 19.61 5.56
C ALA A 244 -7.43 18.08 5.35
N ALA A 245 -7.01 17.31 6.35
CA ALA A 245 -6.97 15.86 6.27
C ALA A 245 -8.38 15.23 6.33
N SER A 246 -9.28 15.78 7.18
CA SER A 246 -10.61 15.20 7.41
C SER A 246 -11.45 14.99 6.16
N PRO A 247 -11.59 15.93 5.21
CA PRO A 247 -12.34 15.70 3.99
C PRO A 247 -11.74 14.59 3.11
N LEU A 248 -10.40 14.55 2.99
CA LEU A 248 -9.73 13.51 2.20
C LEU A 248 -9.94 12.13 2.82
N LEU A 249 -9.82 12.04 4.15
CA LEU A 249 -10.08 10.83 4.91
C LEU A 249 -11.54 10.37 4.73
N THR A 250 -12.50 11.29 4.86
CA THR A 250 -13.94 10.99 4.72
C THR A 250 -14.27 10.44 3.33
N HIS A 251 -13.81 11.09 2.26
CA HIS A 251 -14.08 10.63 0.90
C HIS A 251 -13.41 9.29 0.59
N SER A 252 -12.16 9.09 1.05
CA SER A 252 -11.45 7.82 0.92
C SER A 252 -12.17 6.70 1.67
N ALA A 253 -12.66 6.97 2.88
CA ALA A 253 -13.41 6.02 3.69
C ALA A 253 -14.75 5.65 3.05
N LEU A 254 -15.50 6.62 2.51
CA LEU A 254 -16.76 6.37 1.80
C LEU A 254 -16.53 5.49 0.56
N GLY A 255 -15.51 5.80 -0.24
CA GLY A 255 -15.15 4.98 -1.40
C GLY A 255 -14.70 3.57 -1.00
N SER A 256 -13.92 3.44 0.07
CA SER A 256 -13.50 2.15 0.62
C SER A 256 -14.70 1.33 1.09
N ALA A 257 -15.63 1.94 1.82
CA ALA A 257 -16.85 1.27 2.30
C ALA A 257 -17.74 0.79 1.15
N ALA A 258 -17.95 1.63 0.13
CA ALA A 258 -18.76 1.29 -1.02
C ALA A 258 -18.16 0.13 -1.86
N LEU A 259 -16.83 0.04 -1.90
CA LEU A 259 -16.12 -0.97 -2.68
C LEU A 259 -15.62 -2.17 -1.88
N ALA A 260 -15.74 -2.15 -0.54
CA ALA A 260 -15.36 -3.28 0.32
C ALA A 260 -16.02 -4.61 -0.08
N PRO A 261 -17.33 -4.68 -0.43
CA PRO A 261 -17.97 -5.93 -0.87
C PRO A 261 -17.39 -6.52 -2.14
N PHE A 262 -16.65 -5.74 -2.92
CA PHE A 262 -15.95 -6.17 -4.12
C PHE A 262 -14.47 -6.48 -3.88
N GLY A 263 -14.02 -6.43 -2.62
CA GLY A 263 -12.66 -6.76 -2.19
C GLY A 263 -11.77 -5.56 -1.90
N CYS A 264 -12.26 -4.32 -1.96
CA CYS A 264 -11.45 -3.14 -1.64
C CYS A 264 -11.04 -3.12 -0.17
N HIS A 265 -9.77 -3.39 0.12
CA HIS A 265 -9.22 -3.39 1.49
C HIS A 265 -8.85 -1.99 2.00
N GLY A 266 -9.02 -0.96 1.19
CA GLY A 266 -8.86 0.44 1.56
C GLY A 266 -8.28 1.32 0.45
N LEU A 267 -8.88 2.49 0.30
CA LEU A 267 -8.43 3.57 -0.56
C LEU A 267 -7.78 4.64 0.33
N ASN A 268 -6.53 4.96 0.06
CA ASN A 268 -5.72 5.80 0.94
C ASN A 268 -5.06 6.92 0.15
N LEU A 269 -4.70 7.99 0.84
CA LEU A 269 -3.90 9.06 0.27
C LEU A 269 -2.47 8.56 0.05
N ALA A 270 -2.03 8.54 -1.20
CA ALA A 270 -0.68 8.10 -1.54
C ALA A 270 0.36 9.16 -1.16
N ALA A 271 1.57 8.71 -0.78
CA ALA A 271 2.70 9.58 -0.48
C ALA A 271 3.76 9.58 -1.62
N ILE A 272 4.30 8.40 -1.94
CA ILE A 272 5.41 8.25 -2.90
C ILE A 272 4.99 8.73 -4.29
N THR A 273 3.85 8.26 -4.77
CA THR A 273 3.33 8.61 -6.09
C THR A 273 2.78 10.03 -6.13
N ALA A 274 2.26 10.54 -5.01
CA ALA A 274 1.87 11.94 -4.89
C ALA A 274 3.07 12.89 -5.03
N ALA A 275 4.26 12.54 -4.51
CA ALA A 275 5.46 13.36 -4.65
C ALA A 275 5.85 13.57 -6.13
N ILE A 276 5.60 12.59 -7.00
CA ILE A 276 5.83 12.71 -8.45
C ILE A 276 4.88 13.74 -9.07
N CYS A 277 3.61 13.68 -8.69
CA CYS A 277 2.55 14.53 -9.25
C CYS A 277 2.53 15.95 -8.68
N THR A 278 3.07 16.14 -7.47
CA THR A 278 3.17 17.46 -6.81
C THR A 278 4.43 18.23 -7.15
N GLY A 279 5.43 17.59 -7.77
CA GLY A 279 6.72 18.18 -8.13
C GLY A 279 6.66 19.14 -9.33
N LYS A 280 7.73 19.93 -9.50
CA LYS A 280 7.91 20.84 -10.66
C LYS A 280 8.00 20.09 -11.99
N ASP A 281 8.43 18.83 -11.95
CA ASP A 281 8.52 17.96 -13.13
C ASP A 281 7.12 17.61 -13.71
N ALA A 282 6.08 17.57 -12.86
CA ALA A 282 4.72 17.39 -13.32
C ALA A 282 4.20 18.65 -14.05
N HIS A 283 4.38 19.83 -13.46
CA HIS A 283 4.10 21.11 -14.11
C HIS A 283 4.81 22.25 -13.36
N PRO A 284 5.41 23.24 -14.08
CA PRO A 284 6.01 24.42 -13.43
C PRO A 284 5.00 25.19 -12.56
N ASP A 285 3.80 25.41 -13.10
CA ASP A 285 2.69 26.06 -12.37
C ASP A 285 2.00 25.07 -11.42
N PRO A 286 2.06 25.27 -10.07
CA PRO A 286 1.41 24.41 -9.09
C PRO A 286 -0.10 24.28 -9.29
N ALA A 287 -0.77 25.35 -9.78
CA ALA A 287 -2.22 25.37 -9.99
C ALA A 287 -2.69 24.40 -11.09
N ARG A 288 -1.78 23.93 -11.95
CA ARG A 288 -2.08 23.02 -13.06
C ARG A 288 -1.68 21.58 -12.79
N ARG A 289 -0.95 21.29 -11.70
CA ARG A 289 -0.49 19.93 -11.36
C ARG A 289 -1.62 18.96 -11.06
N TYR A 290 -2.83 19.44 -10.75
CA TYR A 290 -4.01 18.58 -10.55
C TYR A 290 -4.34 17.71 -11.77
N ILE A 291 -3.89 18.11 -12.97
CA ILE A 291 -4.01 17.33 -14.20
C ILE A 291 -3.25 16.00 -14.07
N ALA A 292 -2.14 15.95 -13.36
CA ALA A 292 -1.43 14.70 -13.09
C ALA A 292 -2.27 13.73 -12.25
N GLY A 293 -3.02 14.24 -11.26
CA GLY A 293 -3.97 13.41 -10.50
C GLY A 293 -5.11 12.87 -11.35
N ILE A 294 -5.65 13.69 -12.26
CA ILE A 294 -6.70 13.26 -13.20
C ILE A 294 -6.14 12.20 -14.17
N SER A 295 -4.96 12.44 -14.75
CA SER A 295 -4.33 11.50 -15.68
C SER A 295 -4.05 10.15 -15.01
N GLY A 296 -3.49 10.17 -13.80
CA GLY A 296 -3.27 8.94 -13.02
C GLY A 296 -4.59 8.23 -12.71
N GLY A 297 -5.64 8.98 -12.35
CA GLY A 297 -6.96 8.41 -12.13
C GLY A 297 -7.56 7.73 -13.37
N VAL A 298 -7.41 8.34 -14.55
CA VAL A 298 -7.83 7.71 -15.82
C VAL A 298 -7.04 6.41 -16.07
N ALA A 299 -5.73 6.41 -15.83
CA ALA A 299 -4.91 5.21 -15.97
C ALA A 299 -5.36 4.10 -15.00
N TYR A 300 -5.69 4.44 -13.75
CA TYR A 300 -6.26 3.50 -12.78
C TYR A 300 -7.58 2.90 -13.27
N LEU A 301 -8.49 3.71 -13.84
CA LEU A 301 -9.74 3.22 -14.40
C LEU A 301 -9.52 2.22 -15.53
N LEU A 302 -8.63 2.55 -16.47
CA LEU A 302 -8.31 1.67 -17.59
C LEU A 302 -7.73 0.34 -17.11
N LEU A 303 -6.72 0.37 -16.21
CA LEU A 303 -6.12 -0.84 -15.66
C LEU A 303 -7.12 -1.66 -14.83
N GLY A 304 -8.01 -1.00 -14.10
CA GLY A 304 -9.07 -1.66 -13.35
C GLY A 304 -10.08 -2.39 -14.23
N ILE A 305 -10.50 -1.78 -15.35
CA ILE A 305 -11.40 -2.39 -16.31
C ILE A 305 -10.78 -3.68 -16.90
N PHE A 306 -9.47 -3.69 -17.14
CA PHE A 306 -8.72 -4.84 -17.63
C PHE A 306 -8.08 -5.69 -16.51
N GLY A 307 -8.67 -5.68 -15.33
CA GLY A 307 -8.17 -6.45 -14.17
C GLY A 307 -8.02 -7.95 -14.45
N GLY A 308 -8.89 -8.54 -15.26
CA GLY A 308 -8.77 -9.92 -15.70
C GLY A 308 -7.50 -10.18 -16.52
N THR A 309 -7.14 -9.26 -17.41
CA THR A 309 -5.86 -9.31 -18.15
C THR A 309 -4.66 -9.26 -17.22
N LEU A 310 -4.71 -8.42 -16.17
CA LEU A 310 -3.63 -8.35 -15.18
C LEU A 310 -3.50 -9.68 -14.42
N VAL A 311 -4.62 -10.28 -14.01
CA VAL A 311 -4.62 -11.61 -13.37
C VAL A 311 -4.00 -12.65 -14.29
N ALA A 312 -4.42 -12.70 -15.55
CA ALA A 312 -3.88 -13.62 -16.55
C ALA A 312 -2.38 -13.42 -16.77
N LEU A 313 -1.95 -12.15 -16.91
CA LEU A 313 -0.56 -11.77 -17.09
C LEU A 313 0.30 -12.24 -15.91
N PHE A 314 -0.09 -11.94 -14.67
CA PHE A 314 0.69 -12.31 -13.50
C PHE A 314 0.67 -13.82 -13.22
N SER A 315 -0.41 -14.52 -13.55
CA SER A 315 -0.48 -15.99 -13.46
C SER A 315 0.45 -16.69 -14.45
N ALA A 316 0.85 -16.00 -15.52
CA ALA A 316 1.79 -16.51 -16.51
C ALA A 316 3.24 -16.53 -16.03
N PHE A 317 3.59 -15.80 -14.96
CA PHE A 317 4.95 -15.66 -14.46
C PHE A 317 5.29 -16.66 -13.35
N PRO A 318 6.59 -17.08 -13.23
CA PRO A 318 7.03 -17.97 -12.16
C PRO A 318 6.91 -17.28 -10.78
N ARG A 319 6.59 -18.09 -9.75
CA ARG A 319 6.44 -17.58 -8.36
C ARG A 319 7.70 -16.85 -7.86
N ALA A 320 8.88 -17.33 -8.24
CA ALA A 320 10.16 -16.69 -7.86
C ALA A 320 10.27 -15.26 -8.42
N PHE A 321 9.80 -15.00 -9.65
CA PHE A 321 9.75 -13.65 -10.23
C PHE A 321 8.84 -12.72 -9.41
N ILE A 322 7.61 -13.18 -9.10
CA ILE A 322 6.64 -12.38 -8.36
C ILE A 322 7.15 -12.06 -6.95
N ALA A 323 7.68 -13.06 -6.24
CA ALA A 323 8.20 -12.89 -4.89
C ALA A 323 9.42 -11.95 -4.86
N ALA A 324 10.37 -12.11 -5.79
CA ALA A 324 11.54 -11.25 -5.88
C ALA A 324 11.16 -9.80 -6.21
N LEU A 325 10.27 -9.60 -7.18
CA LEU A 325 9.82 -8.27 -7.57
C LEU A 325 9.07 -7.55 -6.44
N ALA A 326 8.14 -8.24 -5.76
CA ALA A 326 7.40 -7.69 -4.63
C ALA A 326 8.34 -7.33 -3.45
N GLY A 327 9.24 -8.22 -3.08
CA GLY A 327 10.17 -7.98 -1.98
C GLY A 327 11.13 -6.83 -2.28
N LEU A 328 11.75 -6.79 -3.47
CA LEU A 328 12.65 -5.71 -3.88
C LEU A 328 11.94 -4.35 -3.93
N ALA A 329 10.67 -4.32 -4.34
CA ALA A 329 9.87 -3.09 -4.33
C ALA A 329 9.67 -2.52 -2.91
N LEU A 330 9.70 -3.38 -1.89
CA LEU A 330 9.49 -2.98 -0.49
C LEU A 330 10.77 -2.65 0.26
N PHE A 331 11.97 -2.90 -0.28
CA PHE A 331 13.24 -2.64 0.42
C PHE A 331 13.36 -1.19 0.91
N GLY A 332 12.95 -0.22 0.10
CA GLY A 332 12.95 1.18 0.50
C GLY A 332 11.98 1.47 1.65
N ALA A 333 10.80 0.86 1.65
CA ALA A 333 9.82 1.00 2.71
C ALA A 333 10.29 0.33 4.02
N ILE A 334 10.91 -0.85 3.93
CA ILE A 334 11.50 -1.55 5.08
C ILE A 334 12.59 -0.68 5.71
N ALA A 335 13.53 -0.17 4.89
CA ALA A 335 14.63 0.68 5.38
C ALA A 335 14.10 1.97 6.02
N GLY A 336 13.11 2.63 5.42
CA GLY A 336 12.49 3.83 5.97
C GLY A 336 11.73 3.56 7.27
N ALA A 337 10.99 2.48 7.34
CA ALA A 337 10.26 2.09 8.55
C ALA A 337 11.23 1.74 9.69
N LEU A 338 12.30 1.00 9.39
CA LEU A 338 13.34 0.67 10.37
C LEU A 338 14.05 1.93 10.90
N HIS A 339 14.41 2.85 10.00
CA HIS A 339 15.00 4.13 10.38
C HIS A 339 14.06 4.90 11.32
N SER A 340 12.78 5.04 10.97
CA SER A 340 11.80 5.76 11.79
C SER A 340 11.54 5.08 13.13
N ALA A 341 11.55 3.75 13.18
CA ALA A 341 11.38 2.97 14.40
C ALA A 341 12.54 3.19 15.40
N MET A 342 13.77 3.36 14.90
CA MET A 342 14.98 3.48 15.71
C MET A 342 15.48 4.93 15.88
N ALA A 343 14.78 5.92 15.33
CA ALA A 343 15.22 7.31 15.33
C ALA A 343 15.32 7.91 16.74
N GLU A 344 14.31 7.67 17.58
CA GLU A 344 14.20 8.29 18.89
C GLU A 344 14.69 7.35 20.01
N PRO A 345 15.76 7.72 20.77
CA PRO A 345 16.33 6.86 21.82
C PRO A 345 15.32 6.41 22.89
N LYS A 346 14.40 7.30 23.30
CA LYS A 346 13.43 7.03 24.37
C LYS A 346 12.38 5.97 24.01
N THR A 347 12.13 5.75 22.74
CA THR A 347 11.10 4.82 22.25
C THR A 347 11.68 3.56 21.60
N ARG A 348 13.02 3.46 21.49
CA ARG A 348 13.70 2.35 20.79
C ARG A 348 13.37 0.97 21.33
N GLU A 349 13.34 0.80 22.65
CA GLU A 349 13.04 -0.51 23.26
C GLU A 349 11.60 -0.93 22.97
N ALA A 350 10.64 -0.01 23.10
CA ALA A 350 9.26 -0.27 22.75
C ALA A 350 9.10 -0.60 21.26
N ALA A 351 9.81 0.14 20.39
CA ALA A 351 9.83 -0.12 18.96
C ALA A 351 10.50 -1.46 18.63
N LEU A 352 11.59 -1.82 19.31
CA LEU A 352 12.27 -3.11 19.12
C LEU A 352 11.36 -4.28 19.50
N ILE A 353 10.68 -4.22 20.63
CA ILE A 353 9.73 -5.24 21.08
C ILE A 353 8.58 -5.38 20.06
N THR A 354 8.05 -4.24 19.59
CA THR A 354 7.03 -4.21 18.53
C THR A 354 7.51 -4.90 17.26
N LEU A 355 8.72 -4.55 16.79
CA LEU A 355 9.33 -5.11 15.58
C LEU A 355 9.49 -6.62 15.69
N LEU A 356 10.16 -7.09 16.77
CA LEU A 356 10.46 -8.49 16.98
C LEU A 356 9.18 -9.33 17.11
N LEU A 357 8.21 -8.87 17.89
CA LEU A 357 6.97 -9.59 18.08
C LEU A 357 6.13 -9.61 16.79
N THR A 358 6.06 -8.49 16.05
CA THR A 358 5.35 -8.43 14.77
C THR A 358 6.00 -9.34 13.72
N SER A 359 7.34 -9.36 13.63
CA SER A 359 8.05 -10.18 12.65
C SER A 359 8.09 -11.67 13.01
N SER A 360 7.85 -12.05 14.27
CA SER A 360 7.87 -13.44 14.73
C SER A 360 6.77 -14.31 14.14
N GLY A 361 5.67 -13.70 13.65
CA GLY A 361 4.51 -14.45 13.15
C GLY A 361 3.69 -15.15 14.25
N VAL A 362 3.98 -14.92 15.54
CA VAL A 362 3.27 -15.54 16.66
C VAL A 362 1.79 -15.17 16.63
N SER A 363 0.93 -16.16 16.77
CA SER A 363 -0.51 -15.99 16.98
C SER A 363 -0.89 -16.51 18.36
N LEU A 364 -1.49 -15.64 19.18
CA LEU A 364 -1.97 -15.99 20.53
C LEU A 364 -3.45 -15.64 20.66
N PHE A 365 -4.24 -16.56 21.20
CA PHE A 365 -5.68 -16.40 21.39
C PHE A 365 -6.45 -16.03 20.10
N GLY A 366 -5.99 -16.52 18.93
CA GLY A 366 -6.56 -16.19 17.62
C GLY A 366 -6.21 -14.79 17.11
N LEU A 367 -5.36 -14.04 17.82
CA LEU A 367 -4.90 -12.70 17.42
C LEU A 367 -3.49 -12.77 16.84
N ALA A 368 -3.27 -12.05 15.74
CA ALA A 368 -2.04 -12.09 14.98
C ALA A 368 -0.89 -11.30 15.63
N ALA A 369 0.34 -11.61 15.21
CA ALA A 369 1.58 -11.00 15.70
C ALA A 369 1.57 -9.46 15.63
N ALA A 370 0.96 -8.87 14.60
CA ALA A 370 0.88 -7.41 14.47
C ALA A 370 0.07 -6.75 15.59
N PHE A 371 -1.04 -7.37 16.01
CA PHE A 371 -1.84 -6.91 17.14
C PHE A 371 -1.03 -6.98 18.45
N TRP A 372 -0.38 -8.11 18.70
CA TRP A 372 0.43 -8.30 19.92
C TRP A 372 1.67 -7.42 19.93
N GLY A 373 2.31 -7.23 18.77
CA GLY A 373 3.45 -6.34 18.61
C GLY A 373 3.09 -4.90 18.99
N LEU A 374 1.97 -4.40 18.47
CA LEU A 374 1.46 -3.07 18.80
C LEU A 374 1.14 -2.95 20.30
N THR A 375 0.38 -3.91 20.84
CA THR A 375 -0.04 -3.91 22.25
C THR A 375 1.16 -3.95 23.19
N ALA A 376 2.11 -4.86 22.97
CA ALA A 376 3.32 -4.98 23.77
C ALA A 376 4.19 -3.73 23.66
N GLY A 377 4.31 -3.15 22.44
CA GLY A 377 5.05 -1.91 22.24
C GLY A 377 4.46 -0.73 22.99
N LEU A 378 3.14 -0.55 22.93
CA LEU A 378 2.45 0.50 23.68
C LEU A 378 2.59 0.30 25.19
N LEU A 379 2.42 -0.91 25.69
CA LEU A 379 2.63 -1.24 27.11
C LEU A 379 4.06 -0.94 27.55
N THR A 380 5.05 -1.37 26.76
CA THR A 380 6.47 -1.07 27.04
C THR A 380 6.73 0.43 27.07
N HIS A 381 6.18 1.17 26.11
CA HIS A 381 6.32 2.62 26.07
C HIS A 381 5.75 3.28 27.33
N VAL A 382 4.54 2.90 27.75
CA VAL A 382 3.91 3.42 28.96
C VAL A 382 4.77 3.09 30.20
N VAL A 383 5.21 1.83 30.36
CA VAL A 383 6.02 1.39 31.50
C VAL A 383 7.34 2.15 31.60
N LEU A 384 8.04 2.32 30.48
CA LEU A 384 9.34 2.99 30.46
C LEU A 384 9.24 4.51 30.60
N THR A 385 8.14 5.12 30.12
CA THR A 385 7.96 6.59 30.18
C THR A 385 7.40 7.02 31.53
N TYR A 386 6.60 6.19 32.21
CA TYR A 386 5.96 6.52 33.50
C TYR A 386 6.99 6.83 34.60
N LYS A 387 8.14 6.18 34.61
CA LYS A 387 9.20 6.39 35.60
C LYS A 387 10.10 7.63 35.37
N GLN A 388 10.16 8.15 34.14
CA GLN A 388 11.04 9.27 33.83
C GLN A 388 10.46 10.63 34.23
N ASN A 389 9.13 10.75 34.33
CA ASN A 389 8.48 12.00 34.75
C ASN A 389 8.53 12.25 36.26
N GLU A 390 8.86 11.24 37.08
CA GLU A 390 8.99 11.40 38.53
C GLU A 390 10.46 11.64 39.01
N LEU A 391 11.43 11.52 38.10
CA LEU A 391 12.88 11.62 38.45
C LEU A 391 13.57 12.89 37.91
N THR A 392 12.82 13.78 37.25
CA THR A 392 13.31 15.13 36.92
C THR A 392 12.72 16.12 37.90
N PRO A 393 13.56 16.69 38.80
CA PRO A 393 13.17 17.75 39.73
C PRO A 393 12.86 19.05 39.00
#